data_be54fc20a6f043a25ac2863c20650819
#
_entry.id   be54fc20a6f043a25ac2863c20650819
#
_cell.length_a   1.000
_cell.length_b   1.000
_cell.length_c   1.000
_cell.angle_alpha   90.00
_cell.angle_beta   90.00
_cell.angle_gamma   90.00
#
_symmetry.space_group_name_H-M   'P 1'
#
loop_
_entity.id
_entity.type
_entity.pdbx_description
1 polymer ?
#
loop_
_entity_poly.entity_id
_entity_poly.type
_entity_poly.pdbx_seq_one_letter_code
_entity_poly.pdbx_strand_id
1 'polypeptide(L)'
;MKRRRETLPTEPPARRAEALLVRLKSMADPVAREGMARFGIRTENALGISVKGLRAVAKETGKDTETALELLRTSSCHEAHLLAFFLLRAEELSGEQLDEIAGGLDSWDTCDLFCGEIATHPLAVQKVFRWSADPREYVRRAGFSLAARMAVRAKALPDEIFQAILPLAEHYGDDPRPMVSKAIDWAVRQIGKRSTFLHPYALSLAEKMAASPQKSIRRIGRVSLRELSRPEVIARLKPHSVWPEEGVVDLPGYC
;
A
#
# COMPACT_ATOMS: atom_id res chain seq x y z
N MET A 1 0.60 20.85 26.82
CA MET A 1 1.24 19.54 26.61
C MET A 1 2.71 19.74 26.26
N LYS A 2 3.65 19.32 27.13
CA LYS A 2 5.09 19.45 26.87
C LYS A 2 5.48 18.43 25.80
N ARG A 3 5.91 18.90 24.60
CA ARG A 3 6.59 18.05 23.63
C ARG A 3 7.84 17.47 24.31
N ARG A 4 7.87 16.14 24.50
CA ARG A 4 9.12 15.44 24.82
C ARG A 4 10.10 15.78 23.68
N ARG A 5 11.22 16.43 24.01
CA ARG A 5 12.39 16.45 23.13
C ARG A 5 12.83 14.99 23.00
N GLU A 6 12.53 14.37 21.85
CA GLU A 6 13.16 13.11 21.48
C GLU A 6 14.65 13.41 21.36
N THR A 7 15.44 12.86 22.25
CA THR A 7 16.90 12.84 22.12
C THR A 7 17.20 12.02 20.86
N LEU A 8 17.87 12.64 19.88
CA LEU A 8 18.37 11.92 18.70
C LEU A 8 19.20 10.72 19.18
N PRO A 9 19.03 9.55 18.56
CA PRO A 9 19.83 8.38 18.91
C PRO A 9 21.33 8.71 18.78
N THR A 10 22.12 8.32 19.75
CA THR A 10 23.56 8.60 19.79
C THR A 10 24.37 7.78 18.80
N GLU A 11 23.80 6.68 18.24
CA GLU A 11 24.48 5.81 17.29
C GLU A 11 24.08 6.13 15.84
N PRO A 12 25.03 5.97 14.87
CA PRO A 12 24.73 6.13 13.46
C PRO A 12 23.63 5.19 12.96
N PRO A 13 22.80 5.59 11.95
CA PRO A 13 21.75 4.74 11.38
C PRO A 13 22.22 3.36 10.95
N ALA A 14 23.42 3.26 10.37
CA ALA A 14 24.01 2.00 9.95
C ALA A 14 24.22 1.02 11.12
N ARG A 15 24.70 1.49 12.28
CA ARG A 15 24.87 0.65 13.46
C ARG A 15 23.54 0.21 14.06
N ARG A 16 22.56 1.13 14.11
CA ARG A 16 21.21 0.79 14.58
C ARG A 16 20.55 -0.24 13.68
N ALA A 17 20.71 -0.10 12.36
CA ALA A 17 20.20 -1.07 11.37
C ALA A 17 20.86 -2.45 11.54
N GLU A 18 22.18 -2.50 11.74
CA GLU A 18 22.91 -3.74 12.00
C GLU A 18 22.43 -4.43 13.28
N ALA A 19 22.26 -3.69 14.37
CA ALA A 19 21.75 -4.23 15.63
C ALA A 19 20.34 -4.81 15.46
N LEU A 20 19.46 -4.14 14.70
CA LEU A 20 18.13 -4.66 14.38
C LEU A 20 18.20 -5.94 13.54
N LEU A 21 19.10 -6.02 12.55
CA LEU A 21 19.31 -7.24 11.74
C LEU A 21 19.79 -8.41 12.60
N VAL A 22 20.72 -8.18 13.53
CA VAL A 22 21.18 -9.21 14.48
C VAL A 22 20.00 -9.69 15.33
N ARG A 23 19.20 -8.77 15.85
CA ARG A 23 18.00 -9.09 16.63
C ARG A 23 16.99 -9.91 15.81
N LEU A 24 16.69 -9.51 14.56
CA LEU A 24 15.78 -10.26 13.70
C LEU A 24 16.29 -11.67 13.44
N LYS A 25 17.59 -11.84 13.17
CA LYS A 25 18.19 -13.17 12.97
C LYS A 25 18.03 -14.07 14.21
N SER A 26 18.12 -13.52 15.43
CA SER A 26 17.90 -14.28 16.66
C SER A 26 16.44 -14.70 16.88
N MET A 27 15.50 -14.08 16.17
CA MET A 27 14.06 -14.39 16.22
C MET A 27 13.59 -15.31 15.07
N ALA A 28 14.52 -15.80 14.22
CA ALA A 28 14.18 -16.59 13.06
C ALA A 28 13.41 -17.88 13.43
N ASP A 29 12.37 -18.18 12.65
CA ASP A 29 11.57 -19.41 12.75
C ASP A 29 11.57 -20.15 11.40
N PRO A 30 12.43 -21.16 11.23
CA PRO A 30 12.53 -21.92 9.97
C PRO A 30 11.22 -22.61 9.57
N VAL A 31 10.41 -23.07 10.53
CA VAL A 31 9.14 -23.75 10.24
C VAL A 31 8.11 -22.74 9.71
N ALA A 32 8.00 -21.58 10.34
CA ALA A 32 7.13 -20.51 9.86
C ALA A 32 7.57 -20.02 8.47
N ARG A 33 8.88 -19.90 8.22
CA ARG A 33 9.44 -19.52 6.92
C ARG A 33 9.00 -20.45 5.79
N GLU A 34 9.08 -21.76 5.98
CA GLU A 34 8.60 -22.73 4.98
C GLU A 34 7.11 -22.54 4.65
N GLY A 35 6.31 -22.17 5.66
CA GLY A 35 4.89 -21.86 5.49
C GLY A 35 4.59 -20.66 4.61
N MET A 36 5.52 -19.67 4.51
CA MET A 36 5.31 -18.43 3.77
C MET A 36 5.19 -18.66 2.25
N ALA A 37 5.88 -19.66 1.70
CA ALA A 37 5.83 -19.99 0.28
C ALA A 37 4.40 -20.27 -0.22
N ARG A 38 3.53 -20.86 0.61
CA ARG A 38 2.12 -21.14 0.28
C ARG A 38 1.31 -19.87 0.01
N PHE A 39 1.76 -18.73 0.52
CA PHE A 39 1.13 -17.43 0.31
C PHE A 39 1.78 -16.63 -0.84
N GLY A 40 2.74 -17.24 -1.56
CA GLY A 40 3.46 -16.59 -2.66
C GLY A 40 4.48 -15.55 -2.18
N ILE A 41 4.99 -15.69 -0.96
CA ILE A 41 6.08 -14.88 -0.41
C ILE A 41 7.39 -15.60 -0.74
N ARG A 42 8.39 -14.85 -1.19
CA ARG A 42 9.73 -15.38 -1.43
C ARG A 42 10.40 -15.70 -0.11
N THR A 43 10.90 -16.93 0.04
CA THR A 43 11.44 -17.41 1.32
C THR A 43 12.96 -17.45 1.37
N GLU A 44 13.63 -17.16 0.27
CA GLU A 44 15.10 -17.22 0.16
C GLU A 44 15.77 -16.30 1.19
N ASN A 45 15.24 -15.11 1.37
CA ASN A 45 15.75 -14.10 2.29
C ASN A 45 14.82 -13.85 3.49
N ALA A 46 13.88 -14.76 3.76
CA ALA A 46 12.95 -14.63 4.87
C ALA A 46 13.47 -15.34 6.13
N LEU A 47 13.09 -14.83 7.29
CA LEU A 47 13.41 -15.38 8.61
C LEU A 47 12.23 -16.13 9.24
N GLY A 48 10.99 -15.93 8.76
CA GLY A 48 9.79 -16.55 9.31
C GLY A 48 9.20 -15.81 10.51
N ILE A 49 9.56 -14.55 10.74
CA ILE A 49 9.05 -13.78 11.88
C ILE A 49 7.65 -13.25 11.57
N SER A 50 6.71 -13.50 12.48
CA SER A 50 5.35 -13.00 12.31
C SER A 50 5.28 -11.46 12.32
N VAL A 51 4.31 -10.89 11.60
CA VAL A 51 4.04 -9.43 11.61
C VAL A 51 3.79 -8.92 13.05
N LYS A 52 3.20 -9.73 13.91
CA LYS A 52 3.01 -9.40 15.33
C LYS A 52 4.37 -9.23 16.04
N GLY A 53 5.33 -10.13 15.79
CA GLY A 53 6.68 -10.05 16.32
C GLY A 53 7.41 -8.79 15.82
N LEU A 54 7.33 -8.50 14.51
CA LEU A 54 7.93 -7.30 13.94
C LEU A 54 7.34 -6.00 14.51
N ARG A 55 6.04 -5.96 14.73
CA ARG A 55 5.38 -4.81 15.40
C ARG A 55 5.83 -4.62 16.84
N ALA A 56 6.13 -5.71 17.57
CA ALA A 56 6.68 -5.60 18.91
C ALA A 56 8.08 -4.97 18.88
N VAL A 57 8.95 -5.43 17.97
CA VAL A 57 10.28 -4.83 17.76
C VAL A 57 10.16 -3.36 17.39
N ALA A 58 9.29 -3.02 16.43
CA ALA A 58 9.09 -1.63 16.01
C ALA A 58 8.56 -0.74 17.15
N LYS A 59 7.68 -1.26 18.00
CA LYS A 59 7.17 -0.53 19.17
C LYS A 59 8.26 -0.20 20.18
N GLU A 60 9.18 -1.12 20.41
CA GLU A 60 10.31 -0.92 21.32
C GLU A 60 11.36 0.05 20.75
N THR A 61 11.61 -0.05 19.42
CA THR A 61 12.56 0.82 18.71
C THR A 61 12.03 2.24 18.57
N GLY A 62 10.71 2.41 18.36
CA GLY A 62 10.10 3.69 18.02
C GLY A 62 10.23 4.03 16.53
N LYS A 63 9.73 5.21 16.15
CA LYS A 63 9.85 5.71 14.77
C LYS A 63 11.27 6.25 14.53
N ASP A 64 11.92 5.76 13.47
CA ASP A 64 13.30 6.10 13.09
C ASP A 64 13.46 5.94 11.56
N THR A 65 13.14 7.01 10.84
CA THR A 65 13.14 7.03 9.36
C THR A 65 14.54 6.77 8.78
N GLU A 66 15.60 7.30 9.40
CA GLU A 66 16.97 7.11 8.90
C GLU A 66 17.40 5.64 8.99
N THR A 67 17.14 4.99 10.14
CA THR A 67 17.42 3.56 10.32
C THR A 67 16.54 2.69 9.40
N ALA A 68 15.29 3.08 9.16
CA ALA A 68 14.41 2.39 8.23
C ALA A 68 14.95 2.44 6.78
N LEU A 69 15.37 3.62 6.31
CA LEU A 69 15.96 3.78 4.98
C LEU A 69 17.27 2.99 4.85
N GLU A 70 18.08 2.97 5.91
CA GLU A 70 19.31 2.16 5.92
C GLU A 70 19.03 0.67 5.83
N LEU A 71 18.02 0.15 6.54
CA LEU A 71 17.57 -1.25 6.42
C LEU A 71 17.11 -1.59 5.01
N LEU A 72 16.32 -0.71 4.38
CA LEU A 72 15.83 -0.91 3.01
C LEU A 72 16.96 -0.91 1.99
N ARG A 73 17.99 -0.08 2.20
CA ARG A 73 19.12 0.07 1.28
C ARG A 73 20.14 -1.06 1.40
N THR A 74 20.39 -1.56 2.60
CA THR A 74 21.53 -2.46 2.87
C THR A 74 21.14 -3.91 3.09
N SER A 75 19.86 -4.22 3.32
CA SER A 75 19.40 -5.57 3.60
C SER A 75 18.51 -6.12 2.50
N SER A 76 18.70 -7.39 2.16
CA SER A 76 17.77 -8.16 1.33
C SER A 76 16.78 -9.00 2.18
N CYS A 77 16.84 -8.90 3.51
CA CYS A 77 15.98 -9.67 4.42
C CYS A 77 14.54 -9.17 4.35
N HIS A 78 13.60 -10.09 4.06
CA HIS A 78 12.18 -9.79 3.92
C HIS A 78 11.61 -9.09 5.17
N GLU A 79 11.87 -9.62 6.36
CA GLU A 79 11.36 -9.06 7.61
C GLU A 79 12.05 -7.76 8.00
N ALA A 80 13.27 -7.52 7.53
CA ALA A 80 13.92 -6.23 7.70
C ALA A 80 13.20 -5.13 6.92
N HIS A 81 12.72 -5.42 5.70
CA HIS A 81 11.90 -4.49 4.93
C HIS A 81 10.55 -4.23 5.61
N LEU A 82 9.87 -5.29 6.09
CA LEU A 82 8.62 -5.11 6.84
C LEU A 82 8.82 -4.29 8.12
N LEU A 83 9.91 -4.54 8.86
CA LEU A 83 10.26 -3.76 10.04
C LEU A 83 10.52 -2.30 9.69
N ALA A 84 11.30 -2.06 8.63
CA ALA A 84 11.61 -0.71 8.16
C ALA A 84 10.33 0.10 7.91
N PHE A 85 9.31 -0.47 7.26
CA PHE A 85 8.04 0.23 7.03
C PHE A 85 7.32 0.60 8.33
N PHE A 86 7.44 -0.21 9.38
CA PHE A 86 6.90 0.16 10.70
C PHE A 86 7.69 1.27 11.39
N LEU A 87 8.99 1.45 11.07
CA LEU A 87 9.83 2.50 11.64
C LEU A 87 9.70 3.85 10.91
N LEU A 88 9.22 3.86 9.65
CA LEU A 88 9.08 5.09 8.86
C LEU A 88 8.11 6.09 9.51
N ARG A 89 8.49 7.38 9.46
CA ARG A 89 7.55 8.50 9.47
C ARG A 89 7.24 8.83 8.02
N ALA A 90 6.09 8.39 7.54
CA ALA A 90 5.75 8.49 6.12
C ALA A 90 5.80 9.94 5.62
N GLU A 91 5.39 10.89 6.44
CA GLU A 91 5.36 12.33 6.16
C GLU A 91 6.74 12.96 5.94
N GLU A 92 7.82 12.29 6.36
CA GLU A 92 9.20 12.76 6.18
C GLU A 92 9.81 12.31 4.85
N LEU A 93 9.17 11.39 4.11
CA LEU A 93 9.70 10.84 2.88
C LEU A 93 9.57 11.83 1.72
N SER A 94 10.65 12.00 0.96
CA SER A 94 10.61 12.73 -0.31
C SER A 94 9.93 11.90 -1.41
N GLY A 95 9.50 12.58 -2.49
CA GLY A 95 8.96 11.91 -3.65
C GLY A 95 9.93 10.91 -4.29
N GLU A 96 11.22 11.20 -4.26
CA GLU A 96 12.29 10.33 -4.77
C GLU A 96 12.45 9.08 -3.89
N GLN A 97 12.47 9.25 -2.57
CA GLN A 97 12.52 8.14 -1.63
C GLN A 97 11.31 7.20 -1.76
N LEU A 98 10.11 7.76 -1.97
CA LEU A 98 8.92 6.96 -2.27
C LEU A 98 9.09 6.13 -3.54
N ASP A 99 9.66 6.70 -4.61
CA ASP A 99 9.89 6.00 -5.87
C ASP A 99 11.00 4.93 -5.74
N GLU A 100 12.06 5.22 -4.99
CA GLU A 100 13.15 4.27 -4.70
C GLU A 100 12.62 3.05 -3.93
N ILE A 101 11.87 3.29 -2.85
CA ILE A 101 11.24 2.21 -2.07
C ILE A 101 10.30 1.38 -2.94
N ALA A 102 9.42 2.04 -3.72
CA ALA A 102 8.50 1.34 -4.62
C ALA A 102 9.24 0.50 -5.67
N GLY A 103 10.38 1.00 -6.16
CA GLY A 103 11.26 0.31 -7.10
C GLY A 103 11.92 -0.95 -6.55
N GLY A 104 12.12 -1.03 -5.24
CA GLY A 104 12.71 -2.18 -4.54
C GLY A 104 11.70 -3.22 -4.05
N LEU A 105 10.39 -3.02 -4.24
CA LEU A 105 9.36 -3.98 -3.82
C LEU A 105 9.41 -5.24 -4.69
N ASP A 106 9.36 -6.41 -4.05
CA ASP A 106 9.43 -7.72 -4.71
C ASP A 106 8.39 -8.73 -4.22
N SER A 107 7.55 -8.33 -3.27
CA SER A 107 6.53 -9.17 -2.64
C SER A 107 5.23 -8.40 -2.42
N TRP A 108 4.10 -9.10 -2.42
CA TRP A 108 2.78 -8.47 -2.26
C TRP A 108 2.56 -7.91 -0.86
N ASP A 109 3.10 -8.56 0.17
CA ASP A 109 2.91 -8.15 1.57
C ASP A 109 3.77 -6.93 1.95
N THR A 110 5.03 -6.85 1.46
CA THR A 110 5.87 -5.65 1.57
C THR A 110 5.23 -4.48 0.84
N CYS A 111 4.71 -4.71 -0.38
CA CYS A 111 4.00 -3.71 -1.17
C CYS A 111 2.76 -3.18 -0.43
N ASP A 112 1.91 -4.08 0.07
CA ASP A 112 0.65 -3.71 0.72
C ASP A 112 0.89 -3.03 2.09
N LEU A 113 1.96 -3.40 2.80
CA LEU A 113 2.35 -2.74 4.05
C LEU A 113 2.87 -1.32 3.78
N PHE A 114 3.82 -1.18 2.87
CA PHE A 114 4.35 0.13 2.47
C PHE A 114 3.24 1.10 2.02
N CYS A 115 2.38 0.66 1.09
CA CYS A 115 1.24 1.45 0.63
C CYS A 115 0.27 1.81 1.79
N GLY A 116 0.16 0.95 2.80
CA GLY A 116 -0.59 1.25 4.01
C GLY A 116 0.02 2.38 4.84
N GLU A 117 1.34 2.43 4.98
CA GLU A 117 2.02 3.48 5.75
C GLU A 117 1.96 4.85 5.06
N ILE A 118 2.04 4.88 3.73
CA ILE A 118 2.04 6.14 2.93
C ILE A 118 0.65 6.56 2.43
N ALA A 119 -0.43 5.88 2.83
CA ALA A 119 -1.78 6.12 2.28
C ALA A 119 -2.33 7.54 2.54
N THR A 120 -1.78 8.27 3.48
CA THR A 120 -2.14 9.67 3.79
C THR A 120 -1.01 10.67 3.45
N HIS A 121 0.01 10.21 2.75
CA HIS A 121 1.11 11.06 2.33
C HIS A 121 0.63 12.11 1.31
N PRO A 122 1.11 13.38 1.35
CA PRO A 122 0.68 14.43 0.41
C PRO A 122 0.83 14.05 -1.07
N LEU A 123 1.87 13.29 -1.42
CA LEU A 123 2.12 12.83 -2.79
C LEU A 123 1.39 11.51 -3.14
N ALA A 124 0.58 10.93 -2.25
CA ALA A 124 -0.02 9.62 -2.48
C ALA A 124 -0.88 9.57 -3.75
N VAL A 125 -1.69 10.60 -4.00
CA VAL A 125 -2.52 10.70 -5.22
C VAL A 125 -1.64 10.67 -6.48
N GLN A 126 -0.60 11.50 -6.52
CA GLN A 126 0.33 11.56 -7.64
C GLN A 126 1.01 10.20 -7.86
N LYS A 127 1.42 9.52 -6.77
CA LYS A 127 2.05 8.20 -6.85
C LYS A 127 1.10 7.12 -7.37
N VAL A 128 -0.20 7.19 -7.06
CA VAL A 128 -1.19 6.27 -7.64
C VAL A 128 -1.15 6.33 -9.16
N PHE A 129 -1.26 7.53 -9.76
CA PHE A 129 -1.26 7.68 -11.21
C PHE A 129 0.08 7.26 -11.83
N ARG A 130 1.20 7.70 -11.24
CA ARG A 130 2.54 7.41 -11.75
C ARG A 130 2.87 5.91 -11.69
N TRP A 131 2.65 5.28 -10.52
CA TRP A 131 3.02 3.88 -10.33
C TRP A 131 2.08 2.91 -11.04
N SER A 132 0.81 3.24 -11.21
CA SER A 132 -0.12 2.42 -11.99
C SER A 132 0.32 2.30 -13.46
N ALA A 133 0.99 3.31 -14.00
CA ALA A 133 1.52 3.32 -15.37
C ALA A 133 2.90 2.64 -15.50
N ASP A 134 3.60 2.33 -14.39
CA ASP A 134 4.96 1.76 -14.42
C ASP A 134 4.94 0.32 -14.97
N PRO A 135 5.90 -0.07 -15.85
CA PRO A 135 5.96 -1.41 -16.40
C PRO A 135 6.40 -2.48 -15.40
N ARG A 136 7.08 -2.11 -14.31
CA ARG A 136 7.54 -3.05 -13.28
C ARG A 136 6.37 -3.58 -12.47
N GLU A 137 6.34 -4.90 -12.25
CA GLU A 137 5.20 -5.60 -11.63
C GLU A 137 4.79 -5.00 -10.28
N TYR A 138 5.72 -4.92 -9.34
CA TYR A 138 5.40 -4.49 -7.99
C TYR A 138 5.24 -2.98 -7.86
N VAL A 139 5.81 -2.18 -8.76
CA VAL A 139 5.55 -0.73 -8.82
C VAL A 139 4.12 -0.48 -9.31
N ARG A 140 3.70 -1.16 -10.41
CA ARG A 140 2.30 -1.09 -10.86
C ARG A 140 1.34 -1.61 -9.80
N ARG A 141 1.69 -2.73 -9.16
CA ARG A 141 0.92 -3.22 -8.02
C ARG A 141 0.79 -2.16 -6.92
N ALA A 142 1.89 -1.47 -6.56
CA ALA A 142 1.89 -0.44 -5.53
C ALA A 142 0.94 0.72 -5.88
N GLY A 143 0.83 1.13 -7.14
CA GLY A 143 -0.15 2.13 -7.57
C GLY A 143 -1.57 1.75 -7.18
N PHE A 144 -1.99 0.53 -7.48
CA PHE A 144 -3.35 0.04 -7.14
C PHE A 144 -3.51 -0.31 -5.67
N SER A 145 -2.49 -0.87 -5.02
CA SER A 145 -2.51 -1.12 -3.57
C SER A 145 -2.61 0.19 -2.79
N LEU A 146 -1.91 1.24 -3.23
CA LEU A 146 -1.98 2.57 -2.64
C LEU A 146 -3.40 3.16 -2.80
N ALA A 147 -4.00 3.07 -3.98
CA ALA A 147 -5.39 3.50 -4.21
C ALA A 147 -6.37 2.79 -3.26
N ALA A 148 -6.21 1.46 -3.08
CA ALA A 148 -7.03 0.68 -2.15
C ALA A 148 -6.84 1.13 -0.69
N ARG A 149 -5.60 1.38 -0.27
CA ARG A 149 -5.27 1.84 1.10
C ARG A 149 -5.77 3.27 1.36
N MET A 150 -5.61 4.17 0.37
CA MET A 150 -6.13 5.53 0.44
C MET A 150 -7.66 5.54 0.59
N ALA A 151 -8.38 4.70 -0.17
CA ALA A 151 -9.83 4.60 -0.07
C ALA A 151 -10.32 4.29 1.36
N VAL A 152 -9.50 3.57 2.15
CA VAL A 152 -9.80 3.21 3.54
C VAL A 152 -9.29 4.25 4.54
N ARG A 153 -8.06 4.77 4.34
CA ARG A 153 -7.34 5.54 5.36
C ARG A 153 -7.38 7.05 5.16
N ALA A 154 -7.36 7.53 3.91
CA ALA A 154 -7.32 8.95 3.59
C ALA A 154 -8.74 9.55 3.60
N LYS A 155 -9.35 9.62 4.79
CA LYS A 155 -10.75 10.04 4.96
C LYS A 155 -11.00 11.51 4.61
N ALA A 156 -9.98 12.34 4.72
CA ALA A 156 -10.06 13.75 4.39
C ALA A 156 -10.04 14.04 2.88
N LEU A 157 -9.63 13.05 2.05
CA LEU A 157 -9.65 13.22 0.60
C LEU A 157 -11.08 13.17 0.07
N PRO A 158 -11.45 14.07 -0.86
CA PRO A 158 -12.73 14.06 -1.51
C PRO A 158 -12.89 12.85 -2.43
N ASP A 159 -14.13 12.42 -2.61
CA ASP A 159 -14.45 11.20 -3.37
C ASP A 159 -14.17 11.35 -4.86
N GLU A 160 -14.16 12.56 -5.40
CA GLU A 160 -13.86 12.87 -6.81
C GLU A 160 -12.44 12.40 -7.21
N ILE A 161 -11.49 12.44 -6.27
CA ILE A 161 -10.15 11.88 -6.50
C ILE A 161 -10.23 10.37 -6.79
N PHE A 162 -11.01 9.65 -5.99
CA PHE A 162 -11.19 8.21 -6.18
C PHE A 162 -12.02 7.89 -7.44
N GLN A 163 -12.96 8.75 -7.80
CA GLN A 163 -13.68 8.65 -9.07
C GLN A 163 -12.71 8.77 -10.26
N ALA A 164 -11.74 9.70 -10.20
CA ALA A 164 -10.70 9.86 -11.22
C ALA A 164 -9.72 8.67 -11.29
N ILE A 165 -9.52 7.94 -10.20
CA ILE A 165 -8.65 6.75 -10.15
C ILE A 165 -9.32 5.52 -10.77
N LEU A 166 -10.64 5.37 -10.68
CA LEU A 166 -11.37 4.18 -11.13
C LEU A 166 -11.07 3.77 -12.59
N PRO A 167 -11.00 4.70 -13.58
CA PRO A 167 -10.71 4.34 -14.96
C PRO A 167 -9.37 3.62 -15.18
N LEU A 168 -8.38 3.82 -14.29
CA LEU A 168 -7.09 3.12 -14.36
C LEU A 168 -7.26 1.60 -14.25
N ALA A 169 -8.29 1.13 -13.53
CA ALA A 169 -8.57 -0.29 -13.37
C ALA A 169 -8.97 -0.97 -14.70
N GLU A 170 -9.71 -0.28 -15.57
CA GLU A 170 -10.03 -0.77 -16.90
C GLU A 170 -8.81 -0.66 -17.82
N HIS A 171 -8.13 0.48 -17.78
CA HIS A 171 -6.99 0.77 -18.65
C HIS A 171 -5.84 -0.23 -18.48
N TYR A 172 -5.55 -0.64 -17.24
CA TYR A 172 -4.48 -1.60 -16.93
C TYR A 172 -5.02 -3.00 -16.56
N GLY A 173 -6.31 -3.25 -16.74
CA GLY A 173 -6.96 -4.50 -16.36
C GLY A 173 -6.57 -5.71 -17.20
N ASP A 174 -5.92 -5.50 -18.35
CA ASP A 174 -5.37 -6.54 -19.22
C ASP A 174 -4.00 -7.05 -18.77
N ASP A 175 -3.39 -6.47 -17.73
CA ASP A 175 -2.10 -6.91 -17.20
C ASP A 175 -2.14 -8.41 -16.85
N PRO A 176 -1.28 -9.24 -17.48
CA PRO A 176 -1.32 -10.69 -17.30
C PRO A 176 -0.82 -11.14 -15.92
N ARG A 177 -0.12 -10.29 -15.19
CA ARG A 177 0.52 -10.63 -13.92
C ARG A 177 -0.51 -10.73 -12.80
N PRO A 178 -0.60 -11.89 -12.11
CA PRO A 178 -1.62 -12.12 -11.10
C PRO A 178 -1.58 -11.12 -9.93
N MET A 179 -0.37 -10.67 -9.54
CA MET A 179 -0.20 -9.76 -8.42
C MET A 179 -0.71 -8.36 -8.75
N VAL A 180 -0.57 -7.90 -10.01
CA VAL A 180 -1.15 -6.64 -10.49
C VAL A 180 -2.68 -6.76 -10.56
N SER A 181 -3.18 -7.80 -11.21
CA SER A 181 -4.63 -8.03 -11.37
C SER A 181 -5.38 -8.13 -10.03
N LYS A 182 -4.76 -8.73 -8.99
CA LYS A 182 -5.32 -8.76 -7.62
C LYS A 182 -5.36 -7.37 -6.97
N ALA A 183 -4.36 -6.53 -7.21
CA ALA A 183 -4.34 -5.17 -6.66
C ALA A 183 -5.38 -4.26 -7.35
N ILE A 184 -5.57 -4.40 -8.67
CA ILE A 184 -6.61 -3.69 -9.42
C ILE A 184 -7.99 -4.03 -8.86
N ASP A 185 -8.32 -5.31 -8.77
CA ASP A 185 -9.56 -5.80 -8.17
C ASP A 185 -9.76 -5.25 -6.75
N TRP A 186 -8.71 -5.27 -5.93
CA TRP A 186 -8.77 -4.72 -4.58
C TRP A 186 -9.04 -3.22 -4.56
N ALA A 187 -8.40 -2.44 -5.44
CA ALA A 187 -8.63 -0.99 -5.56
C ALA A 187 -10.09 -0.68 -5.92
N VAL A 188 -10.65 -1.33 -6.96
CA VAL A 188 -12.05 -1.13 -7.37
C VAL A 188 -13.00 -1.41 -6.20
N ARG A 189 -12.80 -2.52 -5.49
CA ARG A 189 -13.65 -2.89 -4.35
C ARG A 189 -13.53 -1.92 -3.18
N GLN A 190 -12.32 -1.46 -2.83
CA GLN A 190 -12.16 -0.52 -1.71
C GLN A 190 -12.73 0.87 -2.05
N ILE A 191 -12.52 1.35 -3.27
CA ILE A 191 -13.11 2.60 -3.74
C ILE A 191 -14.64 2.49 -3.75
N GLY A 192 -15.20 1.42 -4.30
CA GLY A 192 -16.65 1.21 -4.34
C GLY A 192 -17.33 1.02 -2.96
N LYS A 193 -16.56 0.66 -1.93
CA LYS A 193 -17.04 0.56 -0.53
C LYS A 193 -16.88 1.84 0.27
N ARG A 194 -16.27 2.87 -0.30
CA ARG A 194 -15.93 4.08 0.44
C ARG A 194 -17.16 4.93 0.75
N SER A 195 -18.04 5.17 -0.23
CA SER A 195 -19.18 6.05 -0.06
C SER A 195 -20.36 5.70 -1.00
N THR A 196 -21.52 6.28 -0.68
CA THR A 196 -22.73 6.21 -1.53
C THR A 196 -22.53 6.90 -2.89
N PHE A 197 -21.64 7.89 -2.97
CA PHE A 197 -21.26 8.56 -4.22
C PHE A 197 -20.43 7.65 -5.13
N LEU A 198 -19.36 7.03 -4.60
CA LEU A 198 -18.43 6.21 -5.39
C LEU A 198 -18.98 4.84 -5.75
N HIS A 199 -19.90 4.32 -4.95
CA HIS A 199 -20.43 2.96 -5.14
C HIS A 199 -21.02 2.73 -6.54
N PRO A 200 -21.95 3.57 -7.07
CA PRO A 200 -22.52 3.36 -8.40
C PRO A 200 -21.47 3.43 -9.53
N TYR A 201 -20.46 4.28 -9.40
CA TYR A 201 -19.36 4.33 -10.40
C TYR A 201 -18.54 3.05 -10.41
N ALA A 202 -18.16 2.56 -9.23
CA ALA A 202 -17.40 1.31 -9.12
C ALA A 202 -18.22 0.09 -9.55
N LEU A 203 -19.52 0.08 -9.26
CA LEU A 203 -20.43 -0.98 -9.68
C LEU A 203 -20.57 -1.01 -11.20
N SER A 204 -20.86 0.13 -11.83
CA SER A 204 -20.96 0.25 -13.30
C SER A 204 -19.65 -0.15 -14.01
N LEU A 205 -18.49 0.29 -13.46
CA LEU A 205 -17.20 -0.14 -13.97
C LEU A 205 -17.03 -1.66 -13.86
N ALA A 206 -17.38 -2.25 -12.72
CA ALA A 206 -17.28 -3.69 -12.50
C ALA A 206 -18.20 -4.49 -13.45
N GLU A 207 -19.41 -4.01 -13.74
CA GLU A 207 -20.32 -4.58 -14.73
C GLU A 207 -19.72 -4.54 -16.13
N LYS A 208 -19.21 -3.39 -16.56
CA LYS A 208 -18.53 -3.22 -17.85
C LYS A 208 -17.34 -4.17 -17.97
N MET A 209 -16.48 -4.22 -16.95
CA MET A 209 -15.32 -5.12 -16.93
C MET A 209 -15.74 -6.60 -16.92
N ALA A 210 -16.84 -6.97 -16.23
CA ALA A 210 -17.35 -8.34 -16.18
C ALA A 210 -17.87 -8.84 -17.54
N ALA A 211 -18.28 -7.94 -18.41
CA ALA A 211 -18.70 -8.22 -19.77
C ALA A 211 -17.54 -8.22 -20.79
N SER A 212 -16.33 -7.86 -20.38
CA SER A 212 -15.17 -7.78 -21.28
C SER A 212 -14.83 -9.13 -21.94
N PRO A 213 -14.46 -9.15 -23.25
CA PRO A 213 -13.93 -10.33 -23.90
C PRO A 213 -12.58 -10.79 -23.34
N GLN A 214 -11.80 -9.88 -22.76
CA GLN A 214 -10.49 -10.18 -22.17
C GLN A 214 -10.64 -10.87 -20.82
N LYS A 215 -10.02 -12.04 -20.66
CA LYS A 215 -10.17 -12.91 -19.48
C LYS A 215 -9.72 -12.22 -18.18
N SER A 216 -8.62 -11.47 -18.20
CA SER A 216 -8.08 -10.75 -17.03
C SER A 216 -9.05 -9.66 -16.56
N ILE A 217 -9.50 -8.78 -17.48
CA ILE A 217 -10.46 -7.72 -17.19
C ILE A 217 -11.78 -8.32 -16.68
N ARG A 218 -12.31 -9.32 -17.38
CA ARG A 218 -13.54 -10.01 -16.97
C ARG A 218 -13.45 -10.61 -15.58
N ARG A 219 -12.30 -11.18 -15.20
CA ARG A 219 -12.08 -11.70 -13.84
C ARG A 219 -12.15 -10.60 -12.78
N ILE A 220 -11.47 -9.48 -13.01
CA ILE A 220 -11.49 -8.32 -12.11
C ILE A 220 -12.94 -7.83 -11.93
N GLY A 221 -13.66 -7.63 -13.05
CA GLY A 221 -15.04 -7.18 -13.01
C GLY A 221 -15.95 -8.13 -12.22
N ARG A 222 -15.89 -9.44 -12.47
CA ARG A 222 -16.72 -10.43 -11.77
C ARG A 222 -16.46 -10.49 -10.27
N VAL A 223 -15.19 -10.41 -9.85
CA VAL A 223 -14.83 -10.42 -8.41
C VAL A 223 -15.33 -9.15 -7.73
N SER A 224 -15.12 -7.99 -8.37
CA SER A 224 -15.56 -6.69 -7.84
C SER A 224 -17.10 -6.61 -7.78
N LEU A 225 -17.78 -7.00 -8.86
CA LEU A 225 -19.25 -6.99 -8.94
C LEU A 225 -19.86 -7.85 -7.82
N ARG A 226 -19.37 -9.09 -7.65
CA ARG A 226 -19.88 -10.01 -6.64
C ARG A 226 -19.77 -9.45 -5.21
N GLU A 227 -18.71 -8.70 -4.88
CA GLU A 227 -18.57 -8.09 -3.56
C GLU A 227 -19.40 -6.82 -3.42
N LEU A 228 -19.36 -5.95 -4.42
CA LEU A 228 -20.05 -4.65 -4.38
C LEU A 228 -21.58 -4.81 -4.37
N SER A 229 -22.13 -5.85 -5.00
CA SER A 229 -23.58 -6.12 -5.01
C SER A 229 -24.12 -6.72 -3.72
N ARG A 230 -23.29 -6.94 -2.70
CA ARG A 230 -23.77 -7.54 -1.44
C ARG A 230 -24.56 -6.54 -0.61
N PRO A 231 -25.76 -6.90 -0.11
CA PRO A 231 -26.57 -6.02 0.73
C PRO A 231 -25.83 -5.49 1.96
N GLU A 232 -25.00 -6.32 2.60
CA GLU A 232 -24.21 -5.94 3.75
C GLU A 232 -23.09 -4.93 3.43
N VAL A 233 -22.62 -4.86 2.18
CA VAL A 233 -21.69 -3.84 1.70
C VAL A 233 -22.43 -2.53 1.51
N ILE A 234 -23.57 -2.55 0.82
CA ILE A 234 -24.40 -1.38 0.55
C ILE A 234 -24.86 -0.71 1.86
N ALA A 235 -25.30 -1.50 2.84
CA ALA A 235 -25.75 -1.02 4.14
C ALA A 235 -24.66 -0.30 4.97
N ARG A 236 -23.39 -0.45 4.63
CA ARG A 236 -22.24 0.15 5.35
C ARG A 236 -21.62 1.33 4.63
N LEU A 237 -22.14 1.73 3.49
CA LEU A 237 -21.62 2.86 2.72
C LEU A 237 -21.75 4.16 3.53
N LYS A 238 -20.72 4.98 3.46
CA LYS A 238 -20.70 6.30 4.10
C LYS A 238 -21.28 7.35 3.16
N PRO A 239 -21.72 8.52 3.69
CA PRO A 239 -22.07 9.66 2.86
C PRO A 239 -20.89 10.10 1.96
N HIS A 240 -21.20 10.86 0.92
CA HIS A 240 -20.23 11.51 0.04
C HIS A 240 -19.27 12.40 0.83
N SER A 241 -17.98 12.27 0.57
CA SER A 241 -16.93 13.16 1.08
C SER A 241 -16.61 14.19 0.00
N VAL A 242 -17.03 15.44 0.22
CA VAL A 242 -16.82 16.56 -0.72
C VAL A 242 -15.58 17.37 -0.36
N TRP A 243 -15.13 18.19 -1.31
CA TRP A 243 -14.11 19.20 -1.05
C TRP A 243 -14.57 20.14 0.07
N PRO A 244 -13.69 20.52 1.02
CA PRO A 244 -13.99 21.58 1.97
C PRO A 244 -14.36 22.87 1.22
N GLU A 245 -15.41 23.58 1.65
CA GLU A 245 -15.84 24.83 1.00
C GLU A 245 -14.80 25.95 1.12
N GLU A 246 -13.88 25.85 2.08
CA GLU A 246 -12.77 26.80 2.29
C GLU A 246 -11.43 26.06 2.14
N GLY A 247 -10.71 26.40 1.07
CA GLY A 247 -9.33 26.00 0.82
C GLY A 247 -9.20 25.09 -0.39
N VAL A 248 -8.66 25.67 -1.46
CA VAL A 248 -8.08 24.88 -2.56
C VAL A 248 -7.03 23.98 -1.94
N VAL A 249 -7.28 22.69 -1.90
CA VAL A 249 -6.22 21.73 -1.63
C VAL A 249 -5.29 21.84 -2.83
N ASP A 250 -4.18 22.52 -2.64
CA ASP A 250 -3.11 22.58 -3.63
C ASP A 250 -2.60 21.16 -3.80
N LEU A 251 -3.12 20.45 -4.81
CA LEU A 251 -2.61 19.14 -5.19
C LEU A 251 -1.36 19.39 -6.02
N PRO A 252 -0.15 19.21 -5.46
CA PRO A 252 1.07 19.46 -6.22
C PRO A 252 1.12 18.47 -7.38
N GLY A 253 0.99 18.99 -8.61
CA GLY A 253 1.23 18.22 -9.82
C GLY A 253 0.06 17.99 -10.78
N TYR A 254 -1.05 18.68 -10.63
CA TYR A 254 -2.08 18.77 -11.68
C TYR A 254 -1.89 20.07 -12.48
N CYS A 255 -0.90 20.11 -13.36
CA CYS A 255 -0.79 20.94 -14.56
C CYS A 255 -0.26 20.08 -15.68
#